data_e47987111a6b9d6122572df71851fd1b
#
_entry.id   e47987111a6b9d6122572df71851fd1b
#
_cell.length_a   1.000
_cell.length_b   1.000
_cell.length_c   1.000
_cell.angle_alpha   90.00
_cell.angle_beta   90.00
_cell.angle_gamma   90.00
#
_symmetry.space_group_name_H-M   'P 1'
#
loop_
_entity.id
_entity.type
_entity.pdbx_description
1 polymer ?
#
loop_
_entity_poly.entity_id
_entity_poly.type
_entity_poly.pdbx_seq_one_letter_code
_entity_poly.pdbx_strand_id
1 'polypeptide(L)'
;MIEIRDLPRDVRVMGAILKETVDSPESMVLYLPDDGTYFLYYGRGIGHMPRLVSLSERIKLKVRKEVEHRIKAKERELIETLALYSGTLVSLKEHDYVNIGISMTRKGPTFILQAKKSDLVKLGKKELTPEEFSKRIRHLHY
;
A
#
# COMPACT_ATOMS: atom_id res chain seq x y z
N MET A 1 -21.97 -7.03 1.58
CA MET A 1 -21.18 -5.87 1.10
C MET A 1 -21.14 -4.82 2.19
N ILE A 2 -19.97 -4.42 2.61
CA ILE A 2 -19.81 -3.38 3.64
C ILE A 2 -19.91 -2.03 2.94
N GLU A 3 -20.88 -1.21 3.33
CA GLU A 3 -20.98 0.14 2.80
C GLU A 3 -19.87 1.04 3.37
N ILE A 4 -19.43 2.02 2.59
CA ILE A 4 -18.35 2.95 2.99
C ILE A 4 -18.66 3.63 4.33
N ARG A 5 -19.92 3.88 4.63
CA ARG A 5 -20.37 4.47 5.89
C ARG A 5 -20.14 3.57 7.12
N ASP A 6 -19.92 2.27 6.90
CA ASP A 6 -19.70 1.30 7.97
C ASP A 6 -18.22 1.19 8.36
N LEU A 7 -17.34 1.99 7.75
CA LEU A 7 -15.93 2.01 8.10
C LEU A 7 -15.72 2.63 9.48
N PRO A 8 -14.91 2.00 10.35
CA PRO A 8 -14.47 2.64 11.58
C PRO A 8 -13.75 3.96 11.28
N ARG A 9 -13.90 4.93 12.18
CA ARG A 9 -13.33 6.27 12.00
C ARG A 9 -11.82 6.23 11.82
N ASP A 10 -11.12 5.45 12.63
CA ASP A 10 -9.66 5.32 12.58
C ASP A 10 -9.18 4.78 11.23
N VAL A 11 -9.88 3.78 10.70
CA VAL A 11 -9.59 3.21 9.37
C VAL A 11 -9.83 4.24 8.28
N ARG A 12 -10.91 5.01 8.38
CA ARG A 12 -11.25 6.06 7.41
C ARG A 12 -10.19 7.17 7.40
N VAL A 13 -9.75 7.60 8.57
CA VAL A 13 -8.70 8.63 8.71
C VAL A 13 -7.39 8.14 8.12
N MET A 14 -7.00 6.90 8.43
CA MET A 14 -5.79 6.31 7.85
C MET A 14 -5.87 6.25 6.32
N GLY A 15 -7.01 5.86 5.77
CA GLY A 15 -7.22 5.83 4.32
C GLY A 15 -7.03 7.19 3.68
N ALA A 16 -7.49 8.27 4.31
CA ALA A 16 -7.30 9.63 3.83
C ALA A 16 -5.82 10.06 3.87
N ILE A 17 -5.11 9.73 4.95
CA ILE A 17 -3.69 10.02 5.08
C ILE A 17 -2.89 9.30 3.99
N LEU A 18 -3.14 8.02 3.80
CA LEU A 18 -2.45 7.23 2.77
C LEU A 18 -2.78 7.71 1.36
N LYS A 19 -4.02 8.15 1.12
CA LYS A 19 -4.43 8.70 -0.17
C LYS A 19 -3.58 9.92 -0.54
N GLU A 20 -3.34 10.82 0.41
CA GLU A 20 -2.48 11.97 0.19
C GLU A 20 -1.02 11.56 -0.05
N THR A 21 -0.53 10.58 0.70
CA THR A 21 0.83 10.06 0.54
C THR A 21 1.05 9.50 -0.86
N VAL A 22 0.07 8.79 -1.41
CA VAL A 22 0.14 8.20 -2.75
C VAL A 22 -0.18 9.21 -3.85
N ASP A 23 -0.85 10.31 -3.50
CA ASP A 23 -1.39 11.27 -4.47
C ASP A 23 -2.32 10.59 -5.48
N SER A 24 -3.23 9.77 -4.95
CA SER A 24 -4.16 9.00 -5.77
C SER A 24 -5.47 9.75 -5.96
N PRO A 25 -5.96 9.91 -7.21
CA PRO A 25 -7.27 10.52 -7.43
C PRO A 25 -8.43 9.62 -7.02
N GLU A 26 -8.22 8.32 -7.01
CA GLU A 26 -9.23 7.32 -6.68
C GLU A 26 -8.73 6.41 -5.58
N SER A 27 -9.60 6.09 -4.64
CA SER A 27 -9.28 5.18 -3.55
C SER A 27 -10.50 4.38 -3.13
N MET A 28 -10.26 3.19 -2.62
CA MET A 28 -11.27 2.35 -2.00
C MET A 28 -10.71 1.82 -0.70
N VAL A 29 -11.53 1.84 0.34
CA VAL A 29 -11.17 1.25 1.64
C VAL A 29 -12.19 0.19 1.98
N LEU A 30 -11.72 -1.00 2.30
CA LEU A 30 -12.54 -2.11 2.77
C LEU A 30 -12.10 -2.49 4.18
N TYR A 31 -13.06 -2.73 5.05
CA TYR A 31 -12.82 -3.22 6.38
C TYR A 31 -13.60 -4.53 6.58
N LEU A 32 -12.87 -5.58 6.93
CA LEU A 32 -13.43 -6.91 7.18
C LEU A 32 -13.15 -7.26 8.65
N PRO A 33 -14.17 -7.28 9.51
CA PRO A 33 -13.97 -7.65 10.91
C PRO A 33 -13.28 -9.01 11.04
N ASP A 34 -12.31 -9.11 11.95
CA ASP A 34 -11.52 -10.32 12.21
C ASP A 34 -10.58 -10.76 11.07
N ASP A 35 -10.45 -9.96 10.02
CA ASP A 35 -9.53 -10.22 8.93
C ASP A 35 -8.54 -9.06 8.76
N GLY A 36 -9.05 -7.86 8.51
CA GLY A 36 -8.21 -6.69 8.38
C GLY A 36 -8.84 -5.60 7.52
N THR A 37 -8.00 -4.71 7.08
CA THR A 37 -8.40 -3.62 6.21
C THR A 37 -7.61 -3.64 4.91
N TYR A 38 -8.23 -3.14 3.85
CA TYR A 38 -7.64 -3.04 2.51
C TYR A 38 -7.72 -1.59 2.06
N PHE A 39 -6.55 -0.98 1.86
CA PHE A 39 -6.42 0.36 1.29
C PHE A 39 -5.99 0.20 -0.16
N LEU A 40 -6.86 0.51 -1.09
CA LEU A 40 -6.62 0.33 -2.52
C LEU A 40 -6.52 1.68 -3.21
N TYR A 41 -5.43 1.91 -3.92
CA TYR A 41 -5.14 3.18 -4.58
C TYR A 41 -4.83 2.97 -6.05
N TYR A 42 -5.26 3.93 -6.85
CA TYR A 42 -4.91 3.99 -8.26
C TYR A 42 -3.63 4.84 -8.41
N GLY A 43 -2.57 4.20 -8.87
CA GLY A 43 -1.23 4.79 -8.88
C GLY A 43 -0.91 5.65 -10.10
N ARG A 44 -1.81 6.56 -10.48
CA ARG A 44 -1.65 7.38 -11.68
C ARG A 44 -0.35 8.20 -11.72
N GLY A 45 0.14 8.63 -10.57
CA GLY A 45 1.38 9.42 -10.50
C GLY A 45 2.62 8.59 -10.21
N ILE A 46 2.49 7.30 -9.86
CA ILE A 46 3.60 6.48 -9.38
C ILE A 46 4.34 5.79 -10.51
N GLY A 47 3.64 5.37 -11.54
CA GLY A 47 4.23 4.58 -12.59
C GLY A 47 3.53 4.77 -13.91
N HIS A 48 3.44 6.03 -14.36
CA HIS A 48 2.99 6.26 -15.72
C HIS A 48 3.95 5.55 -16.67
N MET A 49 3.51 4.37 -17.15
CA MET A 49 4.25 3.67 -18.18
C MET A 49 3.96 4.33 -19.53
N PRO A 50 4.93 4.99 -20.16
CA PRO A 50 4.72 5.47 -21.52
C PRO A 50 4.43 4.29 -22.44
N ARG A 51 3.74 4.55 -23.55
CA ARG A 51 3.51 3.51 -24.56
C ARG A 51 4.86 2.99 -25.05
N LEU A 52 5.15 1.72 -24.75
CA LEU A 52 6.44 1.11 -25.04
C LEU A 52 6.52 0.49 -26.44
N VAL A 53 5.45 0.56 -27.24
CA VAL A 53 5.30 -0.19 -28.48
C VAL A 53 6.39 0.14 -29.53
N SER A 54 6.89 1.37 -29.54
CA SER A 54 7.89 1.83 -30.51
C SER A 54 9.31 1.96 -29.95
N LEU A 55 9.54 1.58 -28.71
CA LEU A 55 10.84 1.71 -28.06
C LEU A 55 11.69 0.46 -28.21
N SER A 56 13.02 0.62 -28.26
CA SER A 56 13.93 -0.52 -28.25
C SER A 56 13.82 -1.29 -26.94
N GLU A 57 14.20 -2.58 -26.96
CA GLU A 57 14.18 -3.42 -25.77
C GLU A 57 15.04 -2.86 -24.64
N ARG A 58 16.17 -2.24 -24.97
CA ARG A 58 17.05 -1.59 -24.00
C ARG A 58 16.35 -0.45 -23.27
N ILE A 59 15.60 0.39 -23.99
CA ILE A 59 14.86 1.51 -23.42
C ILE A 59 13.68 0.99 -22.60
N LYS A 60 12.95 -0.02 -23.10
CA LYS A 60 11.88 -0.68 -22.35
C LYS A 60 12.37 -1.19 -21.00
N LEU A 61 13.55 -1.83 -20.97
CA LEU A 61 14.14 -2.34 -19.73
C LEU A 61 14.46 -1.21 -18.74
N LYS A 62 15.03 -0.11 -19.23
CA LYS A 62 15.33 1.07 -18.40
C LYS A 62 14.06 1.67 -17.81
N VAL A 63 13.00 1.80 -18.61
CA VAL A 63 11.71 2.35 -18.16
C VAL A 63 11.10 1.44 -17.09
N ARG A 64 11.11 0.13 -17.29
CA ARG A 64 10.60 -0.83 -16.30
C ARG A 64 11.35 -0.73 -14.98
N LYS A 65 12.69 -0.64 -15.01
CA LYS A 65 13.50 -0.48 -13.80
C LYS A 65 13.18 0.82 -13.06
N GLU A 66 12.99 1.90 -13.79
CA GLU A 66 12.63 3.19 -13.21
C GLU A 66 11.25 3.14 -12.55
N VAL A 67 10.28 2.52 -13.21
CA VAL A 67 8.92 2.34 -12.65
C VAL A 67 8.98 1.48 -11.39
N GLU A 68 9.71 0.36 -11.41
CA GLU A 68 9.88 -0.49 -10.24
C GLU A 68 10.52 0.27 -9.07
N HIS A 69 11.52 1.09 -9.37
CA HIS A 69 12.19 1.91 -8.36
C HIS A 69 11.22 2.91 -7.71
N ARG A 70 10.38 3.56 -8.51
CA ARG A 70 9.35 4.49 -8.01
C ARG A 70 8.31 3.78 -7.15
N ILE A 71 7.88 2.59 -7.56
CA ILE A 71 6.94 1.78 -6.78
C ILE A 71 7.54 1.44 -5.42
N LYS A 72 8.79 0.97 -5.39
CA LYS A 72 9.47 0.64 -4.13
C LYS A 72 9.62 1.85 -3.22
N ALA A 73 9.93 3.02 -3.79
CA ALA A 73 10.02 4.26 -3.03
C ALA A 73 8.67 4.63 -2.41
N LYS A 74 7.57 4.49 -3.17
CA LYS A 74 6.21 4.74 -2.66
C LYS A 74 5.79 3.72 -1.61
N GLU A 75 6.10 2.46 -1.81
CA GLU A 75 5.85 1.42 -0.79
C GLU A 75 6.54 1.78 0.52
N ARG A 76 7.77 2.24 0.47
CA ARG A 76 8.52 2.67 1.65
C ARG A 76 7.82 3.82 2.36
N GLU A 77 7.39 4.85 1.64
CA GLU A 77 6.65 5.98 2.21
C GLU A 77 5.34 5.51 2.87
N LEU A 78 4.63 4.61 2.23
CA LEU A 78 3.39 4.06 2.75
C LEU A 78 3.62 3.25 4.03
N ILE A 79 4.66 2.42 4.04
CA ILE A 79 5.03 1.63 5.23
C ILE A 79 5.43 2.56 6.39
N GLU A 80 6.22 3.58 6.14
CA GLU A 80 6.61 4.55 7.15
C GLU A 80 5.40 5.29 7.72
N THR A 81 4.47 5.70 6.87
CA THR A 81 3.23 6.36 7.29
C THR A 81 2.37 5.41 8.12
N LEU A 82 2.19 4.17 7.66
CA LEU A 82 1.43 3.16 8.40
C LEU A 82 2.07 2.88 9.76
N ALA A 83 3.37 2.73 9.82
CA ALA A 83 4.07 2.47 11.07
C ALA A 83 3.91 3.62 12.06
N LEU A 84 4.00 4.86 11.56
CA LEU A 84 3.86 6.05 12.39
C LEU A 84 2.47 6.15 13.02
N TYR A 85 1.41 5.82 12.27
CA TYR A 85 0.03 5.98 12.72
C TYR A 85 -0.64 4.66 13.12
N SER A 86 0.07 3.52 13.07
CA SER A 86 -0.51 2.20 13.32
C SER A 86 -1.14 2.07 14.71
N GLY A 87 -0.60 2.74 15.71
CA GLY A 87 -1.16 2.74 17.06
C GLY A 87 -2.55 3.36 17.14
N THR A 88 -2.95 4.16 16.16
CA THR A 88 -4.29 4.78 16.11
C THR A 88 -5.34 3.84 15.52
N LEU A 89 -4.94 2.73 14.93
CA LEU A 89 -5.84 1.75 14.32
C LEU A 89 -6.44 0.82 15.38
N VAL A 90 -7.14 1.40 16.34
CA VAL A 90 -7.69 0.67 17.48
C VAL A 90 -8.81 -0.31 17.11
N SER A 91 -9.45 -0.11 15.95
CA SER A 91 -10.47 -1.04 15.43
C SER A 91 -9.88 -2.35 14.91
N LEU A 92 -8.58 -2.38 14.67
CA LEU A 92 -7.88 -3.59 14.22
C LEU A 92 -7.24 -4.30 15.41
N LYS A 93 -7.35 -5.62 15.43
CA LYS A 93 -6.66 -6.47 16.40
C LYS A 93 -5.20 -6.63 15.98
N GLU A 94 -4.34 -7.01 16.93
CA GLU A 94 -2.91 -7.15 16.66
C GLU A 94 -2.57 -8.13 15.54
N HIS A 95 -3.35 -9.20 15.40
CA HIS A 95 -3.15 -10.21 14.35
C HIS A 95 -3.86 -9.90 13.04
N ASP A 96 -4.65 -8.82 12.99
CA ASP A 96 -5.33 -8.41 11.76
C ASP A 96 -4.32 -7.86 10.75
N TYR A 97 -4.64 -8.00 9.48
CA TYR A 97 -3.79 -7.54 8.40
C TYR A 97 -4.15 -6.15 7.92
N VAL A 98 -3.13 -5.39 7.57
CA VAL A 98 -3.28 -4.14 6.82
C VAL A 98 -2.77 -4.42 5.42
N ASN A 99 -3.62 -4.22 4.43
CA ASN A 99 -3.30 -4.49 3.03
C ASN A 99 -3.35 -3.19 2.24
N ILE A 100 -2.29 -2.91 1.50
CA ILE A 100 -2.24 -1.76 0.60
C ILE A 100 -2.10 -2.28 -0.82
N GLY A 101 -3.06 -1.94 -1.67
CA GLY A 101 -3.02 -2.27 -3.08
C GLY A 101 -2.79 -1.02 -3.92
N ILE A 102 -1.86 -1.11 -4.85
CA ILE A 102 -1.59 -0.05 -5.83
C ILE A 102 -1.83 -0.63 -7.21
N SER A 103 -2.78 -0.06 -7.93
CA SER A 103 -3.04 -0.41 -9.32
C SER A 103 -2.43 0.65 -10.22
N MET A 104 -1.59 0.23 -11.14
CA MET A 104 -0.88 1.12 -12.07
C MET A 104 -1.79 1.63 -13.18
N THR A 105 -2.72 0.81 -13.62
CA THR A 105 -3.72 1.13 -14.63
C THR A 105 -5.02 0.44 -14.27
N ARG A 106 -6.14 0.89 -14.86
CA ARG A 106 -7.44 0.25 -14.63
C ARG A 106 -7.47 -1.23 -15.06
N LYS A 107 -6.55 -1.65 -15.91
CA LYS A 107 -6.43 -3.02 -16.45
C LYS A 107 -5.07 -3.64 -16.16
N GLY A 108 -4.20 -2.92 -15.46
CA GLY A 108 -2.83 -3.34 -15.21
C GLY A 108 -2.66 -4.16 -13.93
N PRO A 109 -1.46 -4.62 -13.66
CA PRO A 109 -1.18 -5.40 -12.49
C PRO A 109 -1.42 -4.61 -11.21
N THR A 110 -1.98 -5.30 -10.21
CA THR A 110 -2.16 -4.75 -8.88
C THR A 110 -1.10 -5.34 -7.98
N PHE A 111 -0.39 -4.48 -7.28
CA PHE A 111 0.58 -4.86 -6.26
C PHE A 111 -0.09 -4.73 -4.91
N ILE A 112 -0.11 -5.79 -4.12
CA ILE A 112 -0.65 -5.75 -2.78
C ILE A 112 0.47 -6.03 -1.77
N LEU A 113 0.62 -5.10 -0.84
CA LEU A 113 1.50 -5.22 0.32
C LEU A 113 0.64 -5.64 1.50
N GLN A 114 0.98 -6.73 2.16
CA GLN A 114 0.25 -7.23 3.32
C GLN A 114 1.15 -7.29 4.54
N ALA A 115 0.74 -6.63 5.62
CA ALA A 115 1.46 -6.60 6.88
C ALA A 115 0.50 -6.81 8.05
N LYS A 116 0.96 -7.46 9.12
CA LYS A 116 0.20 -7.55 10.37
C LYS A 116 0.25 -6.22 11.12
N LYS A 117 -0.85 -5.84 11.75
CA LYS A 117 -0.89 -4.65 12.59
C LYS A 117 0.21 -4.69 13.66
N SER A 118 0.41 -5.83 14.32
CA SER A 118 1.43 -5.99 15.36
C SER A 118 2.84 -5.67 14.86
N ASP A 119 3.16 -6.08 13.63
CA ASP A 119 4.47 -5.81 13.03
C ASP A 119 4.63 -4.32 12.70
N LEU A 120 3.56 -3.67 12.24
CA LEU A 120 3.58 -2.22 11.98
C LEU A 120 3.78 -1.42 13.26
N VAL A 121 3.12 -1.80 14.34
CA VAL A 121 3.28 -1.15 15.65
C VAL A 121 4.72 -1.31 16.15
N LYS A 122 5.29 -2.49 16.04
CA LYS A 122 6.68 -2.75 16.42
C LYS A 122 7.66 -1.93 15.59
N LEU A 123 7.43 -1.82 14.30
CA LEU A 123 8.25 -0.98 13.42
C LEU A 123 8.19 0.48 13.83
N GLY A 124 7.00 1.00 14.14
CA GLY A 124 6.79 2.38 14.59
C GLY A 124 7.47 2.67 15.94
N LYS A 125 7.53 1.69 16.83
CA LYS A 125 8.21 1.80 18.13
C LYS A 125 9.69 1.48 18.05
N LYS A 126 10.22 1.17 16.89
CA LYS A 126 11.61 0.75 16.66
C LYS A 126 12.01 -0.55 17.37
N GLU A 127 11.03 -1.38 17.70
CA GLU A 127 11.22 -2.73 18.24
C GLU A 127 11.53 -3.74 17.14
N LEU A 128 11.31 -3.36 15.89
CA LEU A 128 11.55 -4.16 14.70
C LEU A 128 12.31 -3.28 13.70
N THR A 129 13.41 -3.79 13.16
CA THR A 129 14.18 -3.05 12.15
C THR A 129 13.47 -3.11 10.80
N PRO A 130 13.71 -2.12 9.89
CA PRO A 130 13.17 -2.19 8.54
C PRO A 130 13.52 -3.49 7.80
N GLU A 131 14.71 -4.02 8.01
CA GLU A 131 15.16 -5.28 7.40
C GLU A 131 14.37 -6.48 7.94
N GLU A 132 14.16 -6.54 9.25
CA GLU A 132 13.35 -7.59 9.88
C GLU A 132 11.88 -7.48 9.41
N PHE A 133 11.34 -6.25 9.34
CA PHE A 133 9.98 -6.01 8.88
C PHE A 133 9.81 -6.47 7.43
N SER A 134 10.77 -6.18 6.56
CA SER A 134 10.69 -6.55 5.15
C SER A 134 10.60 -8.08 4.94
N LYS A 135 11.12 -8.87 5.88
CA LYS A 135 11.01 -10.33 5.82
C LYS A 135 9.66 -10.86 6.25
N ARG A 136 8.86 -10.05 6.94
CA ARG A 136 7.54 -10.43 7.47
C ARG A 136 6.38 -9.99 6.59
N ILE A 137 6.58 -8.97 5.76
CA ILE A 137 5.55 -8.51 4.84
C ILE A 137 5.43 -9.42 3.63
N ARG A 138 4.23 -9.48 3.08
CA ARG A 138 3.95 -10.26 1.89
C ARG A 138 3.70 -9.32 0.72
N HIS A 139 4.27 -9.64 -0.41
CA HIS A 139 4.03 -8.95 -1.68
C HIS A 139 3.23 -9.89 -2.58
N LEU A 140 2.05 -9.44 -2.99
CA LEU A 140 1.16 -10.19 -3.87
C LEU A 140 1.01 -9.43 -5.19
N HIS A 141 1.06 -10.16 -6.29
CA HIS A 141 0.86 -9.61 -7.64
C HIS A 141 -0.38 -10.25 -8.27
N TYR A 142 -1.25 -9.42 -8.80
CA TYR A 142 -2.45 -9.86 -9.48
C TYR A 142 -2.54 -9.28 -10.88
#